data_5d946c2a71679a4a3ae09e2a7a5b805e
#
_entry.id   5d946c2a71679a4a3ae09e2a7a5b805e
#
_cell.length_a   1.000
_cell.length_b   1.000
_cell.length_c   1.000
_cell.angle_alpha   90.00
_cell.angle_beta   90.00
_cell.angle_gamma   90.00
#
_symmetry.space_group_name_H-M   'P 1'
#
loop_
_entity.id
_entity.type
_entity.pdbx_description
1 polymer ?
#
loop_
_entity_poly.entity_id
_entity_poly.type
_entity_poly.pdbx_seq_one_letter_code
_entity_poly.pdbx_strand_id
1 'polypeptide(L)'
;IAPQEISFSDQWTLYSNIIDSSINEYISEVNKNSLKQLLLAFLREGILPYHYQNSTVIFDLRRSNYFMYVNRVKLFSLLRFTSFDSLILKHKTTSVKQTITDPLKLLDIVKIELRSVLNMEQWVKFYKEVANHLQNALLSTWKKYSIGKLISRSKRKSHSLLNVLKSPQVSANSSLQFEQSVFSGHPYHPCAKTKLGFTIEDTINYSPEFQSKVGIFIAAVQKEYAHIEAMQFNINFTEWFANYYPDAWEAWEQELKKNNLEIKNYIPFPVHPWQVYYFTFISPLFKDYLEKKIIVLLDKAKVIASPTLSFRTLLPIENINAPYIKLPVAIQATSIVRTLSPISTKNMPKISGMLKKILETENYFSNRLDVLPESYGLHLKGLNSDQAQHFTAIFRDNISNYLAADEVAIVVAAFFEKSFMSETNLFIEIMELSGCLTYHDALTYFLHYADLVLGSYLDLYLLYGIALEGHQQNTLAIVQDGKIKRFIARDFDGIEI
;
A
#
# COMPACT_ATOMS: atom_id res chain seq x y z
N ILE A 1 -17.93 -24.77 6.72
CA ILE A 1 -18.86 -24.32 5.66
C ILE A 1 -18.04 -23.35 4.83
N ALA A 2 -17.64 -23.77 3.63
CA ALA A 2 -16.95 -22.88 2.69
C ALA A 2 -17.91 -21.69 2.42
N PRO A 3 -17.42 -20.43 2.44
CA PRO A 3 -18.28 -19.33 2.05
C PRO A 3 -18.69 -19.55 0.58
N GLN A 4 -20.00 -19.64 0.34
CA GLN A 4 -20.53 -19.56 -1.00
C GLN A 4 -19.99 -18.27 -1.63
N GLU A 5 -19.46 -18.35 -2.86
CA GLU A 5 -19.16 -17.17 -3.66
C GLU A 5 -20.49 -16.40 -3.83
N ILE A 6 -20.71 -15.43 -2.96
CA ILE A 6 -21.84 -14.51 -3.07
C ILE A 6 -21.59 -13.69 -4.34
N SER A 7 -22.53 -13.65 -5.25
CA SER A 7 -22.38 -12.91 -6.50
C SER A 7 -22.12 -11.42 -6.22
N PHE A 8 -21.44 -10.74 -7.13
CA PHE A 8 -21.17 -9.28 -7.02
C PHE A 8 -22.43 -8.46 -6.73
N SER A 9 -23.58 -8.84 -7.35
CA SER A 9 -24.89 -8.21 -7.13
C SER A 9 -25.43 -8.43 -5.71
N ASP A 10 -25.18 -9.59 -5.10
CA ASP A 10 -25.74 -9.93 -3.78
C ASP A 10 -24.92 -9.27 -2.66
N GLN A 11 -23.60 -9.24 -2.79
CA GLN A 11 -22.73 -8.48 -1.89
C GLN A 11 -23.06 -6.99 -1.97
N TRP A 12 -23.33 -6.48 -3.15
CA TRP A 12 -23.67 -5.09 -3.39
C TRP A 12 -25.01 -4.69 -2.78
N THR A 13 -26.02 -5.57 -2.84
CA THR A 13 -27.33 -5.33 -2.25
C THR A 13 -27.27 -5.22 -0.72
N LEU A 14 -26.39 -5.97 -0.08
CA LEU A 14 -26.21 -5.92 1.38
C LEU A 14 -25.65 -4.56 1.85
N TYR A 15 -24.81 -3.92 1.04
CA TYR A 15 -24.15 -2.66 1.35
C TYR A 15 -24.83 -1.43 0.74
N SER A 16 -25.75 -1.61 -0.20
CA SER A 16 -26.50 -0.50 -0.81
C SER A 16 -27.35 0.28 0.21
N ASN A 17 -27.76 -0.36 1.30
CA ASN A 17 -28.45 0.29 2.41
C ASN A 17 -27.53 1.19 3.28
N ILE A 18 -26.21 1.07 3.13
CA ILE A 18 -25.22 1.87 3.86
C ILE A 18 -24.75 3.05 3.01
N ILE A 19 -24.96 3.00 1.68
CA ILE A 19 -24.41 3.94 0.72
C ILE A 19 -25.46 4.99 0.37
N ASP A 20 -25.08 6.24 0.63
CA ASP A 20 -25.78 7.49 0.36
C ASP A 20 -26.28 7.65 -1.10
N SER A 21 -27.27 8.53 -1.32
CA SER A 21 -27.81 8.92 -2.64
C SER A 21 -26.75 9.39 -3.68
N SER A 22 -25.53 9.70 -3.23
CA SER A 22 -24.41 10.10 -4.08
C SER A 22 -23.65 8.94 -4.75
N ILE A 23 -24.09 7.70 -4.62
CA ILE A 23 -23.33 6.53 -5.14
C ILE A 23 -23.07 6.60 -6.64
N ASN A 24 -24.03 7.12 -7.42
CA ASN A 24 -23.87 7.23 -8.86
C ASN A 24 -22.75 8.20 -9.26
N GLU A 25 -22.53 9.26 -8.45
CA GLU A 25 -21.41 10.18 -8.63
C GLU A 25 -20.09 9.49 -8.35
N TYR A 26 -20.00 8.71 -7.27
CA TYR A 26 -18.80 7.94 -6.93
C TYR A 26 -18.48 6.88 -7.97
N ILE A 27 -19.48 6.17 -8.49
CA ILE A 27 -19.31 5.21 -9.59
C ILE A 27 -18.79 5.92 -10.84
N SER A 28 -19.34 7.06 -11.19
CA SER A 28 -18.90 7.85 -12.35
C SER A 28 -17.44 8.29 -12.20
N GLU A 29 -17.04 8.77 -11.03
CA GLU A 29 -15.66 9.16 -10.73
C GLU A 29 -14.69 7.98 -10.81
N VAL A 30 -15.02 6.86 -10.17
CA VAL A 30 -14.21 5.64 -10.19
C VAL A 30 -14.05 5.11 -11.59
N ASN A 31 -15.13 5.03 -12.36
CA ASN A 31 -15.10 4.56 -13.73
C ASN A 31 -14.23 5.46 -14.61
N LYS A 32 -14.36 6.78 -14.49
CA LYS A 32 -13.56 7.75 -15.26
C LYS A 32 -12.07 7.63 -14.92
N ASN A 33 -11.71 7.50 -13.65
CA ASN A 33 -10.33 7.32 -13.21
C ASN A 33 -9.75 5.97 -13.68
N SER A 34 -10.53 4.89 -13.60
CA SER A 34 -10.10 3.56 -14.05
C SER A 34 -9.97 3.49 -15.58
N LEU A 35 -10.89 4.10 -16.34
CA LEU A 35 -10.75 4.26 -17.79
C LEU A 35 -9.46 5.00 -18.14
N LYS A 36 -9.15 6.10 -17.44
CA LYS A 36 -7.90 6.84 -17.63
C LYS A 36 -6.68 5.96 -17.42
N GLN A 37 -6.63 5.19 -16.33
CA GLN A 37 -5.50 4.29 -16.03
C GLN A 37 -5.35 3.19 -17.08
N LEU A 38 -6.44 2.57 -17.53
CA LEU A 38 -6.42 1.56 -18.60
C LEU A 38 -5.94 2.14 -19.93
N LEU A 39 -6.46 3.29 -20.35
CA LEU A 39 -6.07 3.95 -21.59
C LEU A 39 -4.59 4.36 -21.56
N LEU A 40 -4.10 4.88 -20.44
CA LEU A 40 -2.69 5.18 -20.26
C LEU A 40 -1.80 3.92 -20.31
N ALA A 41 -2.25 2.81 -19.75
CA ALA A 41 -1.56 1.54 -19.88
C ALA A 41 -1.53 1.07 -21.34
N PHE A 42 -2.62 1.15 -22.06
CA PHE A 42 -2.67 0.79 -23.49
C PHE A 42 -1.74 1.64 -24.38
N LEU A 43 -1.61 2.93 -24.05
CA LEU A 43 -0.67 3.82 -24.75
C LEU A 43 0.78 3.45 -24.48
N ARG A 44 1.13 3.26 -23.21
CA ARG A 44 2.53 2.97 -22.80
C ARG A 44 3.03 1.63 -23.28
N GLU A 45 2.16 0.63 -23.23
CA GLU A 45 2.49 -0.74 -23.65
C GLU A 45 2.28 -0.97 -25.16
N GLY A 46 1.79 0.02 -25.88
CA GLY A 46 1.52 -0.09 -27.32
C GLY A 46 0.53 -1.19 -27.70
N ILE A 47 -0.44 -1.48 -26.81
CA ILE A 47 -1.39 -2.61 -26.95
C ILE A 47 -2.28 -2.48 -28.17
N LEU A 48 -2.68 -1.24 -28.50
CA LEU A 48 -3.52 -0.93 -29.64
C LEU A 48 -2.85 0.13 -30.53
N PRO A 49 -2.95 0.04 -31.86
CA PRO A 49 -2.50 1.11 -32.75
C PRO A 49 -3.23 2.42 -32.46
N TYR A 50 -2.50 3.51 -32.37
CA TYR A 50 -3.06 4.82 -32.07
C TYR A 50 -2.34 5.96 -32.82
N HIS A 51 -3.01 7.10 -32.92
CA HIS A 51 -2.41 8.36 -33.36
C HIS A 51 -3.05 9.55 -32.62
N TYR A 52 -2.34 10.67 -32.62
CA TYR A 52 -2.83 11.93 -32.05
C TYR A 52 -3.35 12.84 -33.17
N GLN A 53 -4.52 13.44 -32.91
CA GLN A 53 -5.09 14.49 -33.77
C GLN A 53 -5.58 15.60 -32.85
N ASN A 54 -4.94 16.75 -32.88
CA ASN A 54 -5.22 17.86 -31.97
C ASN A 54 -5.16 17.38 -30.49
N SER A 55 -6.22 17.63 -29.71
CA SER A 55 -6.36 17.16 -28.32
C SER A 55 -7.09 15.83 -28.19
N THR A 56 -7.00 14.95 -29.19
CA THR A 56 -7.69 13.66 -29.21
C THR A 56 -6.69 12.54 -29.46
N VAL A 57 -6.76 11.47 -28.67
CA VAL A 57 -6.10 10.20 -28.96
C VAL A 57 -7.08 9.31 -29.68
N ILE A 58 -6.70 8.75 -30.82
CA ILE A 58 -7.54 7.90 -31.66
C ILE A 58 -6.90 6.53 -31.75
N PHE A 59 -7.57 5.51 -31.23
CA PHE A 59 -7.18 4.11 -31.40
C PHE A 59 -7.89 3.51 -32.61
N ASP A 60 -7.14 2.80 -33.46
CA ASP A 60 -7.66 2.11 -34.63
C ASP A 60 -8.03 0.67 -34.28
N LEU A 61 -9.30 0.41 -34.05
CA LEU A 61 -9.86 -0.90 -33.73
C LEU A 61 -10.21 -1.62 -35.04
N ARG A 62 -9.28 -2.40 -35.57
CA ARG A 62 -9.37 -2.97 -36.92
C ARG A 62 -10.36 -4.12 -37.03
N ARG A 63 -10.43 -4.99 -36.00
CA ARG A 63 -11.26 -6.19 -36.00
C ARG A 63 -12.74 -5.89 -35.74
N SER A 64 -13.02 -4.96 -34.86
CA SER A 64 -14.37 -4.53 -34.55
C SER A 64 -14.90 -3.46 -35.51
N ASN A 65 -14.04 -2.96 -36.40
CA ASN A 65 -14.35 -1.91 -37.39
C ASN A 65 -14.78 -0.57 -36.75
N TYR A 66 -14.14 -0.19 -35.64
CA TYR A 66 -14.36 1.07 -34.95
C TYR A 66 -13.08 1.90 -34.86
N PHE A 67 -13.27 3.23 -34.73
CA PHE A 67 -12.29 4.11 -34.11
C PHE A 67 -12.74 4.42 -32.69
N MET A 68 -11.78 4.42 -31.73
CA MET A 68 -12.03 4.82 -30.37
C MET A 68 -11.37 6.16 -30.10
N TYR A 69 -12.17 7.18 -29.82
CA TYR A 69 -11.75 8.56 -29.60
C TYR A 69 -11.70 8.86 -28.11
N VAL A 70 -10.53 9.22 -27.60
CA VAL A 70 -10.35 9.80 -26.27
C VAL A 70 -10.26 11.31 -26.45
N ASN A 71 -11.35 12.01 -26.19
CA ASN A 71 -11.51 13.42 -26.55
C ASN A 71 -11.00 14.37 -25.47
N ARG A 72 -10.47 15.51 -25.94
CA ARG A 72 -9.99 16.63 -25.11
C ARG A 72 -9.02 16.17 -24.02
N VAL A 73 -8.04 15.38 -24.43
CA VAL A 73 -6.97 14.97 -23.52
C VAL A 73 -6.11 16.17 -23.16
N LYS A 74 -5.87 16.32 -21.86
CA LYS A 74 -4.90 17.29 -21.36
C LYS A 74 -3.55 16.56 -21.26
N LEU A 75 -2.74 16.69 -22.33
CA LEU A 75 -1.45 16.02 -22.42
C LEU A 75 -0.47 16.57 -21.38
N PHE A 76 0.24 15.66 -20.73
CA PHE A 76 1.41 15.96 -19.93
C PHE A 76 2.69 15.57 -20.69
N SER A 77 2.65 14.47 -21.44
CA SER A 77 3.70 13.99 -22.36
C SER A 77 3.06 13.15 -23.47
N LEU A 78 3.86 12.71 -24.45
CA LEU A 78 3.38 11.90 -25.59
C LEU A 78 2.62 10.63 -25.18
N LEU A 79 2.97 10.03 -24.03
CA LEU A 79 2.33 8.79 -23.56
C LEU A 79 1.50 8.99 -22.28
N ARG A 80 1.23 10.25 -21.89
CA ARG A 80 0.52 10.56 -20.66
C ARG A 80 -0.45 11.72 -20.87
N PHE A 81 -1.64 11.57 -20.30
CA PHE A 81 -2.60 12.66 -20.13
C PHE A 81 -3.15 12.68 -18.71
N THR A 82 -3.48 13.86 -18.21
CA THR A 82 -3.99 14.06 -16.85
C THR A 82 -5.48 13.89 -16.78
N SER A 83 -6.20 14.24 -17.85
CA SER A 83 -7.66 14.14 -17.97
C SER A 83 -8.09 13.94 -19.40
N PHE A 84 -9.32 13.48 -19.57
CA PHE A 84 -10.06 13.45 -20.82
C PHE A 84 -11.54 13.74 -20.54
N ASP A 85 -12.28 14.22 -21.56
CA ASP A 85 -13.69 14.52 -21.39
C ASP A 85 -14.59 13.32 -21.67
N SER A 86 -14.35 12.64 -22.78
CA SER A 86 -15.19 11.51 -23.23
C SER A 86 -14.40 10.46 -23.99
N LEU A 87 -14.86 9.23 -23.87
CA LEU A 87 -14.40 8.08 -24.65
C LEU A 87 -15.54 7.64 -25.57
N ILE A 88 -15.34 7.77 -26.88
CA ILE A 88 -16.36 7.52 -27.88
C ILE A 88 -15.89 6.48 -28.89
N LEU A 89 -16.66 5.42 -29.05
CA LEU A 89 -16.56 4.52 -30.21
C LEU A 89 -17.34 5.08 -31.39
N LYS A 90 -16.72 5.12 -32.57
CA LYS A 90 -17.37 5.50 -33.83
C LYS A 90 -17.12 4.39 -34.85
N HIS A 91 -18.17 3.81 -35.37
CA HIS A 91 -18.08 2.83 -36.45
C HIS A 91 -17.47 3.47 -37.72
N LYS A 92 -16.58 2.74 -38.42
CA LYS A 92 -15.81 3.31 -39.55
C LYS A 92 -16.65 3.64 -40.75
N THR A 93 -17.73 2.87 -40.99
CA THR A 93 -18.56 2.96 -42.21
C THR A 93 -19.99 3.42 -41.95
N THR A 94 -20.45 3.44 -40.70
CA THR A 94 -21.79 3.87 -40.32
C THR A 94 -21.77 5.13 -39.45
N SER A 95 -22.93 5.73 -39.19
CA SER A 95 -23.06 6.87 -38.28
C SER A 95 -23.14 6.47 -36.80
N VAL A 96 -23.00 5.18 -36.46
CA VAL A 96 -23.14 4.67 -35.12
C VAL A 96 -22.01 5.22 -34.24
N LYS A 97 -22.40 5.83 -33.12
CA LYS A 97 -21.50 6.33 -32.05
C LYS A 97 -22.00 5.81 -30.72
N GLN A 98 -21.07 5.42 -29.86
CA GLN A 98 -21.36 4.98 -28.50
C GLN A 98 -20.36 5.60 -27.53
N THR A 99 -20.85 6.19 -26.45
CA THR A 99 -19.99 6.64 -25.34
C THR A 99 -19.69 5.47 -24.42
N ILE A 100 -18.41 5.30 -24.06
CA ILE A 100 -17.95 4.28 -23.12
C ILE A 100 -17.68 4.95 -21.78
N THR A 101 -18.40 4.54 -20.76
CA THR A 101 -18.27 5.02 -19.38
C THR A 101 -17.91 3.91 -18.39
N ASP A 102 -17.94 2.67 -18.84
CA ASP A 102 -17.69 1.47 -18.05
C ASP A 102 -16.35 0.84 -18.44
N PRO A 103 -15.38 0.73 -17.52
CA PRO A 103 -14.09 0.09 -17.77
C PRO A 103 -14.18 -1.36 -18.25
N LEU A 104 -15.16 -2.13 -17.77
CA LEU A 104 -15.32 -3.54 -18.16
C LEU A 104 -15.80 -3.65 -19.62
N LYS A 105 -16.68 -2.74 -20.07
CA LYS A 105 -17.06 -2.66 -21.49
C LYS A 105 -15.87 -2.29 -22.39
N LEU A 106 -14.96 -1.42 -21.91
CA LEU A 106 -13.72 -1.14 -22.63
C LEU A 106 -12.89 -2.42 -22.79
N LEU A 107 -12.76 -3.23 -21.73
CA LEU A 107 -12.04 -4.50 -21.80
C LEU A 107 -12.69 -5.48 -22.79
N ASP A 108 -14.01 -5.58 -22.83
CA ASP A 108 -14.71 -6.44 -23.81
C ASP A 108 -14.38 -6.05 -25.26
N ILE A 109 -14.30 -4.76 -25.56
CA ILE A 109 -13.90 -4.24 -26.86
C ILE A 109 -12.45 -4.59 -27.18
N VAL A 110 -11.54 -4.35 -26.22
CA VAL A 110 -10.10 -4.64 -26.37
C VAL A 110 -9.87 -6.15 -26.57
N LYS A 111 -10.63 -7.00 -25.89
CA LYS A 111 -10.61 -8.45 -26.09
C LYS A 111 -10.83 -8.86 -27.54
N ILE A 112 -11.77 -8.21 -28.23
CA ILE A 112 -12.05 -8.49 -29.66
C ILE A 112 -10.81 -8.17 -30.50
N GLU A 113 -10.16 -7.03 -30.23
CA GLU A 113 -8.98 -6.60 -30.97
C GLU A 113 -7.76 -7.52 -30.74
N LEU A 114 -7.56 -7.99 -29.52
CA LEU A 114 -6.43 -8.81 -29.14
C LEU A 114 -6.65 -10.32 -29.33
N ARG A 115 -7.80 -10.74 -29.85
CA ARG A 115 -8.24 -12.16 -29.92
C ARG A 115 -7.18 -13.13 -30.45
N SER A 116 -6.32 -12.71 -31.40
CA SER A 116 -5.30 -13.61 -32.01
C SER A 116 -4.04 -13.79 -31.18
N VAL A 117 -3.77 -12.90 -30.24
CA VAL A 117 -2.54 -12.90 -29.44
C VAL A 117 -2.83 -13.10 -27.94
N LEU A 118 -4.08 -13.21 -27.57
CA LEU A 118 -4.55 -13.20 -26.19
C LEU A 118 -4.47 -14.61 -25.58
N ASN A 119 -3.79 -14.73 -24.43
CA ASN A 119 -3.96 -15.88 -23.55
C ASN A 119 -5.25 -15.70 -22.74
N MET A 120 -6.23 -16.58 -22.97
CA MET A 120 -7.57 -16.46 -22.38
C MET A 120 -7.57 -16.62 -20.86
N GLU A 121 -6.70 -17.44 -20.30
CA GLU A 121 -6.60 -17.62 -18.84
C GLU A 121 -6.08 -16.35 -18.18
N GLN A 122 -5.01 -15.77 -18.72
CA GLN A 122 -4.45 -14.50 -18.24
C GLN A 122 -5.45 -13.35 -18.41
N TRP A 123 -6.23 -13.35 -19.51
CA TRP A 123 -7.26 -12.34 -19.71
C TRP A 123 -8.38 -12.43 -18.67
N VAL A 124 -8.88 -13.62 -18.39
CA VAL A 124 -9.92 -13.82 -17.37
C VAL A 124 -9.41 -13.38 -15.99
N LYS A 125 -8.14 -13.68 -15.69
CA LYS A 125 -7.49 -13.21 -14.47
C LYS A 125 -7.45 -11.69 -14.41
N PHE A 126 -6.96 -11.04 -15.46
CA PHE A 126 -6.88 -9.58 -15.54
C PHE A 126 -8.26 -8.91 -15.45
N TYR A 127 -9.27 -9.47 -16.12
CA TYR A 127 -10.65 -8.97 -16.04
C TYR A 127 -11.18 -9.02 -14.58
N LYS A 128 -10.93 -10.12 -13.86
CA LYS A 128 -11.27 -10.25 -12.44
C LYS A 128 -10.51 -9.23 -11.57
N GLU A 129 -9.25 -8.99 -11.85
CA GLU A 129 -8.44 -7.97 -11.17
C GLU A 129 -9.02 -6.57 -11.33
N VAL A 130 -9.40 -6.19 -12.56
CA VAL A 130 -10.04 -4.89 -12.84
C VAL A 130 -11.41 -4.79 -12.18
N ALA A 131 -12.24 -5.82 -12.22
CA ALA A 131 -13.54 -5.83 -11.56
C ALA A 131 -13.41 -5.66 -10.04
N ASN A 132 -12.47 -6.37 -9.42
CA ASN A 132 -12.19 -6.23 -7.99
C ASN A 132 -11.58 -4.85 -7.65
N HIS A 133 -10.73 -4.31 -8.54
CA HIS A 133 -10.25 -2.94 -8.43
C HIS A 133 -11.40 -1.92 -8.36
N LEU A 134 -12.37 -2.00 -9.29
CA LEU A 134 -13.52 -1.10 -9.34
C LEU A 134 -14.33 -1.14 -8.03
N GLN A 135 -14.58 -2.33 -7.51
CA GLN A 135 -15.28 -2.53 -6.23
C GLN A 135 -14.53 -1.84 -5.08
N ASN A 136 -13.24 -2.12 -4.94
CA ASN A 136 -12.44 -1.57 -3.83
C ASN A 136 -12.18 -0.06 -4.00
N ALA A 137 -12.04 0.43 -5.23
CA ALA A 137 -11.93 1.86 -5.52
C ALA A 137 -13.20 2.61 -5.13
N LEU A 138 -14.38 2.01 -5.35
CA LEU A 138 -15.64 2.61 -4.94
C LEU A 138 -15.77 2.69 -3.41
N LEU A 139 -15.38 1.64 -2.68
CA LEU A 139 -15.32 1.66 -1.22
C LEU A 139 -14.37 2.74 -0.70
N SER A 140 -13.20 2.85 -1.30
CA SER A 140 -12.19 3.85 -0.95
C SER A 140 -12.71 5.29 -1.22
N THR A 141 -13.34 5.52 -2.36
CA THR A 141 -13.96 6.80 -2.74
C THR A 141 -15.08 7.18 -1.77
N TRP A 142 -15.98 6.25 -1.47
CA TRP A 142 -17.02 6.45 -0.48
C TRP A 142 -16.44 6.85 0.90
N LYS A 143 -15.39 6.15 1.36
CA LYS A 143 -14.74 6.49 2.64
C LYS A 143 -14.13 7.89 2.61
N LYS A 144 -13.43 8.26 1.53
CA LYS A 144 -12.88 9.59 1.32
C LYS A 144 -13.94 10.69 1.48
N TYR A 145 -15.05 10.57 0.76
CA TYR A 145 -16.15 11.53 0.84
C TYR A 145 -16.86 11.55 2.20
N SER A 146 -16.97 10.40 2.86
CA SER A 146 -17.51 10.30 4.22
C SER A 146 -16.68 11.08 5.22
N ILE A 147 -15.35 10.99 5.15
CA ILE A 147 -14.43 11.79 5.97
C ILE A 147 -14.58 13.28 5.65
N GLY A 148 -14.61 13.65 4.37
CA GLY A 148 -14.82 15.04 3.94
C GLY A 148 -16.13 15.64 4.49
N LYS A 149 -17.23 14.88 4.44
CA LYS A 149 -18.52 15.29 5.03
C LYS A 149 -18.44 15.49 6.56
N LEU A 150 -17.72 14.63 7.27
CA LEU A 150 -17.52 14.76 8.72
C LEU A 150 -16.70 16.01 9.06
N ILE A 151 -15.62 16.25 8.33
CA ILE A 151 -14.77 17.45 8.49
C ILE A 151 -15.58 18.72 8.24
N SER A 152 -16.37 18.77 7.15
CA SER A 152 -17.17 19.96 6.81
C SER A 152 -18.26 20.28 7.83
N ARG A 153 -18.76 19.30 8.56
CA ARG A 153 -19.73 19.47 9.66
C ARG A 153 -19.07 19.90 10.97
N SER A 154 -17.77 19.67 11.12
CA SER A 154 -17.05 20.11 12.31
C SER A 154 -16.83 21.62 12.26
N LYS A 155 -17.00 22.32 13.40
CA LYS A 155 -16.72 23.78 13.52
C LYS A 155 -15.23 24.13 13.39
N ARG A 156 -14.35 23.15 13.15
CA ARG A 156 -12.92 23.37 12.93
C ARG A 156 -12.72 23.94 11.53
N LYS A 157 -12.38 25.23 11.45
CA LYS A 157 -12.17 25.99 10.20
C LYS A 157 -10.95 25.53 9.37
N SER A 158 -10.26 24.45 9.74
CA SER A 158 -8.99 24.06 9.19
C SER A 158 -9.12 22.68 8.56
N HIS A 159 -9.26 22.66 7.24
CA HIS A 159 -9.65 21.49 6.46
C HIS A 159 -8.54 20.93 5.56
N SER A 160 -7.35 21.49 5.66
CA SER A 160 -6.17 21.04 4.96
C SER A 160 -5.57 19.83 5.68
N LEU A 161 -5.08 18.84 4.93
CA LEU A 161 -4.22 17.78 5.47
C LEU A 161 -3.03 18.38 6.25
N LEU A 162 -2.56 19.57 5.84
CA LEU A 162 -1.51 20.34 6.52
C LEU A 162 -1.88 20.88 7.89
N ASN A 163 -3.16 21.08 8.17
CA ASN A 163 -3.55 21.49 9.52
C ASN A 163 -3.46 20.34 10.52
N VAL A 164 -3.44 19.12 10.03
CA VAL A 164 -3.02 17.94 10.79
C VAL A 164 -1.54 18.08 11.17
N LEU A 165 -0.70 18.64 10.30
CA LEU A 165 0.73 18.89 10.56
C LEU A 165 1.01 19.90 11.68
N LYS A 166 0.11 20.83 11.92
CA LYS A 166 0.28 21.91 12.91
C LYS A 166 -0.25 21.58 14.30
N SER A 167 -0.91 20.44 14.48
CA SER A 167 -1.46 20.05 15.77
C SER A 167 -0.41 19.33 16.63
N PRO A 168 0.00 19.88 17.80
CA PRO A 168 0.95 19.21 18.70
C PRO A 168 0.46 17.83 19.19
N GLN A 169 -0.84 17.59 19.14
CA GLN A 169 -1.48 16.33 19.56
C GLN A 169 -1.42 15.23 18.49
N VAL A 170 -1.00 15.56 17.27
CA VAL A 170 -1.03 14.65 16.11
C VAL A 170 0.36 14.15 15.73
N SER A 171 1.43 14.73 16.26
CA SER A 171 2.81 14.47 15.82
C SER A 171 3.22 13.00 15.88
N ALA A 172 2.82 12.24 16.90
CA ALA A 172 3.21 10.85 17.05
C ALA A 172 2.57 9.90 16.01
N ASN A 173 1.38 10.23 15.51
CA ASN A 173 0.61 9.39 14.55
C ASN A 173 0.36 10.09 13.20
N SER A 174 0.95 11.27 12.96
CA SER A 174 0.74 12.01 11.72
C SER A 174 1.21 11.23 10.48
N SER A 175 2.33 10.55 10.57
CA SER A 175 2.84 9.70 9.49
C SER A 175 1.83 8.61 9.08
N LEU A 176 1.23 7.92 10.05
CA LEU A 176 0.18 6.93 9.78
C LEU A 176 -1.03 7.55 9.09
N GLN A 177 -1.45 8.73 9.48
CA GLN A 177 -2.59 9.42 8.85
C GLN A 177 -2.34 9.72 7.38
N PHE A 178 -1.11 10.14 7.01
CA PHE A 178 -0.75 10.33 5.60
C PHE A 178 -0.75 9.03 4.83
N GLU A 179 -0.25 7.95 5.39
CA GLU A 179 -0.31 6.63 4.77
C GLU A 179 -1.75 6.16 4.54
N GLN A 180 -2.64 6.42 5.48
CA GLN A 180 -4.06 6.05 5.42
C GLN A 180 -4.90 7.00 4.56
N SER A 181 -4.36 8.14 4.16
CA SER A 181 -5.02 9.10 3.27
C SER A 181 -4.82 8.82 1.78
N VAL A 182 -4.05 7.79 1.41
CA VAL A 182 -3.84 7.41 0.01
C VAL A 182 -5.04 6.60 -0.51
N PHE A 183 -6.09 7.32 -0.90
CA PHE A 183 -7.35 6.71 -1.38
C PHE A 183 -7.28 6.24 -2.83
N SER A 184 -6.53 6.93 -3.70
CA SER A 184 -6.45 6.61 -5.13
C SER A 184 -5.60 5.37 -5.44
N GLY A 185 -4.69 5.00 -4.55
CA GLY A 185 -3.74 3.90 -4.75
C GLY A 185 -2.62 4.28 -5.73
N HIS A 186 -2.05 3.29 -6.42
CA HIS A 186 -0.94 3.51 -7.36
C HIS A 186 -1.39 4.33 -8.58
N PRO A 187 -0.75 5.46 -8.91
CA PRO A 187 -1.27 6.40 -9.92
C PRO A 187 -1.27 5.87 -11.35
N TYR A 188 -0.47 4.85 -11.65
CA TYR A 188 -0.30 4.32 -13.01
C TYR A 188 -0.76 2.87 -13.19
N HIS A 189 -1.08 2.15 -12.13
CA HIS A 189 -1.45 0.74 -12.22
C HIS A 189 -2.97 0.60 -12.38
N PRO A 190 -3.48 -0.03 -13.46
CA PRO A 190 -4.93 -0.15 -13.71
C PRO A 190 -5.67 -0.98 -12.65
N CYS A 191 -4.95 -1.81 -11.89
CA CYS A 191 -5.49 -2.64 -10.81
C CYS A 191 -5.01 -2.17 -9.42
N ALA A 192 -4.83 -0.86 -9.21
CA ALA A 192 -4.21 -0.28 -8.01
C ALA A 192 -4.91 -0.64 -6.69
N LYS A 193 -6.21 -0.91 -6.69
CA LYS A 193 -7.00 -1.28 -5.50
C LYS A 193 -7.41 -2.75 -5.47
N THR A 194 -6.86 -3.59 -6.36
CA THR A 194 -7.14 -5.03 -6.36
C THR A 194 -6.63 -5.69 -5.07
N LYS A 195 -7.50 -6.51 -4.45
CA LYS A 195 -7.25 -7.31 -3.25
C LYS A 195 -8.01 -8.63 -3.38
N LEU A 196 -7.63 -9.47 -4.36
CA LEU A 196 -8.26 -10.77 -4.59
C LEU A 196 -7.93 -11.73 -3.45
N GLY A 197 -8.96 -12.25 -2.83
CA GLY A 197 -8.90 -13.07 -1.61
C GLY A 197 -9.59 -12.39 -0.44
N PHE A 198 -9.66 -11.06 -0.40
CA PHE A 198 -10.46 -10.33 0.58
C PHE A 198 -11.93 -10.24 0.17
N THR A 199 -12.81 -10.42 1.13
CA THR A 199 -14.21 -9.96 1.05
C THR A 199 -14.28 -8.43 1.18
N ILE A 200 -15.47 -7.86 1.01
CA ILE A 200 -15.70 -6.43 1.31
C ILE A 200 -15.41 -6.15 2.80
N GLU A 201 -15.86 -7.03 3.69
CA GLU A 201 -15.62 -6.92 5.13
C GLU A 201 -14.12 -6.96 5.46
N ASP A 202 -13.37 -7.90 4.88
CA ASP A 202 -11.91 -7.96 5.04
C ASP A 202 -11.24 -6.69 4.52
N THR A 203 -11.72 -6.16 3.39
CA THR A 203 -11.21 -4.90 2.81
C THR A 203 -11.41 -3.74 3.79
N ILE A 204 -12.58 -3.64 4.43
CA ILE A 204 -12.87 -2.62 5.44
C ILE A 204 -12.03 -2.84 6.71
N ASN A 205 -11.89 -4.09 7.14
CA ASN A 205 -11.19 -4.42 8.39
C ASN A 205 -9.67 -4.32 8.28
N TYR A 206 -9.07 -4.48 7.08
CA TYR A 206 -7.62 -4.61 6.94
C TYR A 206 -6.98 -3.58 6.01
N SER A 207 -7.75 -2.70 5.36
CA SER A 207 -7.15 -1.70 4.48
C SER A 207 -6.92 -0.35 5.17
N PRO A 208 -5.82 0.35 4.84
CA PRO A 208 -5.40 1.57 5.51
C PRO A 208 -6.44 2.69 5.45
N GLU A 209 -7.10 2.87 4.30
CA GLU A 209 -8.08 3.93 4.08
C GLU A 209 -9.27 3.89 5.04
N PHE A 210 -9.53 2.75 5.69
CA PHE A 210 -10.60 2.61 6.69
C PHE A 210 -10.14 2.91 8.12
N GLN A 211 -8.84 3.08 8.35
CA GLN A 211 -8.26 3.40 9.67
C GLN A 211 -8.60 2.34 10.74
N SER A 212 -8.68 1.10 10.32
CA SER A 212 -9.11 -0.01 11.14
C SER A 212 -8.08 -0.36 12.22
N LYS A 213 -8.58 -0.92 13.32
CA LYS A 213 -7.75 -1.51 14.38
C LYS A 213 -7.71 -3.03 14.17
N VAL A 214 -6.53 -3.55 13.95
CA VAL A 214 -6.28 -4.97 13.68
C VAL A 214 -5.61 -5.59 14.90
N GLY A 215 -6.21 -6.63 15.46
CA GLY A 215 -5.61 -7.42 16.54
C GLY A 215 -4.67 -8.47 15.96
N ILE A 216 -3.37 -8.18 15.92
CA ILE A 216 -2.33 -9.14 15.50
C ILE A 216 -2.22 -10.22 16.56
N PHE A 217 -2.45 -11.48 16.21
CA PHE A 217 -2.25 -12.61 17.12
C PHE A 217 -0.77 -12.80 17.43
N ILE A 218 -0.44 -13.07 18.68
CA ILE A 218 0.90 -13.48 19.08
C ILE A 218 0.86 -14.97 19.39
N ALA A 219 1.18 -15.77 18.39
CA ALA A 219 1.32 -17.21 18.54
C ALA A 219 2.55 -17.55 19.38
N ALA A 220 2.55 -18.75 19.96
CA ALA A 220 3.76 -19.32 20.57
C ALA A 220 4.37 -20.34 19.61
N VAL A 221 5.64 -20.18 19.27
CA VAL A 221 6.39 -21.09 18.41
C VAL A 221 7.55 -21.68 19.19
N GLN A 222 7.71 -23.03 19.16
CA GLN A 222 8.84 -23.68 19.79
C GLN A 222 10.17 -23.15 19.26
N LYS A 223 11.10 -22.80 20.13
CA LYS A 223 12.39 -22.14 19.79
C LYS A 223 13.20 -22.89 18.74
N GLU A 224 13.22 -24.21 18.78
CA GLU A 224 13.96 -25.04 17.83
C GLU A 224 13.43 -24.94 16.40
N TYR A 225 12.13 -24.66 16.24
CA TYR A 225 11.46 -24.50 14.94
C TYR A 225 11.43 -23.04 14.44
N ALA A 226 11.86 -22.09 15.24
CA ALA A 226 11.91 -20.69 14.84
C ALA A 226 13.33 -20.30 14.38
N HIS A 227 13.41 -19.56 13.29
CA HIS A 227 14.58 -18.78 12.93
C HIS A 227 14.34 -17.33 13.31
N ILE A 228 15.33 -16.72 13.97
CA ILE A 228 15.34 -15.31 14.32
C ILE A 228 16.63 -14.72 13.76
N GLU A 229 16.49 -13.72 12.87
CA GLU A 229 17.62 -12.92 12.41
C GLU A 229 17.50 -11.53 13.02
N ALA A 230 18.60 -11.00 13.52
CA ALA A 230 18.65 -9.67 14.13
C ALA A 230 19.63 -8.76 13.40
N MET A 231 19.33 -7.48 13.33
CA MET A 231 20.25 -6.46 12.83
C MET A 231 21.46 -6.31 13.78
N GLN A 232 21.21 -6.40 15.08
CA GLN A 232 22.23 -6.32 16.15
C GLN A 232 22.26 -7.63 16.94
N PHE A 233 23.44 -8.24 17.05
CA PHE A 233 23.61 -9.59 17.64
C PHE A 233 23.45 -9.67 19.17
N ASN A 234 23.46 -8.55 19.88
CA ASN A 234 23.56 -8.53 21.35
C ASN A 234 22.22 -8.36 22.08
N ILE A 235 21.09 -8.35 21.38
CA ILE A 235 19.78 -8.12 21.99
C ILE A 235 18.95 -9.41 21.88
N ASN A 236 18.47 -9.90 23.02
CA ASN A 236 17.58 -11.06 23.08
C ASN A 236 16.20 -10.66 22.52
N PHE A 237 15.74 -11.36 21.47
CA PHE A 237 14.46 -11.08 20.83
C PHE A 237 13.26 -11.12 21.80
N THR A 238 13.24 -12.09 22.72
CA THR A 238 12.13 -12.25 23.67
C THR A 238 12.03 -11.06 24.63
N GLU A 239 13.18 -10.62 25.17
CA GLU A 239 13.25 -9.43 26.03
C GLU A 239 12.90 -8.15 25.26
N TRP A 240 13.43 -8.04 24.03
CA TRP A 240 13.11 -6.94 23.14
C TRP A 240 11.60 -6.87 22.85
N PHE A 241 10.96 -8.01 22.53
CA PHE A 241 9.53 -8.08 22.29
C PHE A 241 8.72 -7.67 23.52
N ALA A 242 9.09 -8.18 24.71
CA ALA A 242 8.42 -7.83 25.97
C ALA A 242 8.50 -6.32 26.26
N ASN A 243 9.63 -5.67 25.96
CA ASN A 243 9.81 -4.24 26.19
C ASN A 243 8.94 -3.37 25.26
N TYR A 244 8.78 -3.76 23.99
CA TYR A 244 8.00 -2.97 23.03
C TYR A 244 6.50 -3.28 23.04
N TYR A 245 6.11 -4.50 23.44
CA TYR A 245 4.72 -4.99 23.44
C TYR A 245 4.34 -5.61 24.80
N PRO A 246 4.42 -4.86 25.91
CA PRO A 246 4.28 -5.41 27.26
C PRO A 246 2.93 -6.08 27.50
N ASP A 247 1.81 -5.47 27.08
CA ASP A 247 0.47 -6.02 27.29
C ASP A 247 0.26 -7.35 26.54
N ALA A 248 0.74 -7.40 25.29
CA ALA A 248 0.71 -8.61 24.49
C ALA A 248 1.62 -9.71 25.08
N TRP A 249 2.77 -9.33 25.60
CA TRP A 249 3.69 -10.23 26.30
C TRP A 249 3.08 -10.83 27.57
N GLU A 250 2.46 -10.01 28.42
CA GLU A 250 1.81 -10.47 29.63
C GLU A 250 0.66 -11.46 29.32
N ALA A 251 -0.19 -11.12 28.36
CA ALA A 251 -1.26 -12.01 27.91
C ALA A 251 -0.72 -13.33 27.34
N TRP A 252 0.40 -13.26 26.58
CA TRP A 252 1.07 -14.41 26.00
C TRP A 252 1.63 -15.36 27.08
N GLU A 253 2.30 -14.84 28.11
CA GLU A 253 2.78 -15.63 29.24
C GLU A 253 1.62 -16.29 30.01
N GLN A 254 0.55 -15.54 30.29
CA GLN A 254 -0.62 -16.04 30.99
C GLN A 254 -1.29 -17.19 30.24
N GLU A 255 -1.44 -17.07 28.90
CA GLU A 255 -2.02 -18.13 28.10
C GLU A 255 -1.12 -19.36 28.00
N LEU A 256 0.20 -19.23 27.92
CA LEU A 256 1.11 -20.36 27.97
C LEU A 256 1.01 -21.12 29.30
N LYS A 257 1.01 -20.40 30.43
CA LYS A 257 0.82 -21.00 31.75
C LYS A 257 -0.49 -21.75 31.85
N LYS A 258 -1.59 -21.15 31.36
CA LYS A 258 -2.91 -21.79 31.33
C LYS A 258 -2.94 -23.06 30.48
N ASN A 259 -2.16 -23.13 29.42
CA ASN A 259 -2.05 -24.31 28.55
C ASN A 259 -0.99 -25.31 29.02
N ASN A 260 -0.41 -25.14 30.22
CA ASN A 260 0.69 -25.95 30.79
C ASN A 260 1.91 -26.03 29.86
N LEU A 261 2.26 -24.92 29.22
CA LEU A 261 3.43 -24.79 28.35
C LEU A 261 4.53 -23.98 29.04
N GLU A 262 5.78 -24.46 28.91
CA GLU A 262 6.94 -23.77 29.52
C GLU A 262 7.36 -22.59 28.64
N ILE A 263 7.28 -21.38 29.14
CA ILE A 263 7.65 -20.12 28.48
C ILE A 263 9.03 -20.18 27.84
N LYS A 264 10.02 -20.77 28.54
CA LYS A 264 11.40 -20.86 28.06
C LYS A 264 11.57 -21.63 26.73
N ASN A 265 10.61 -22.50 26.40
CA ASN A 265 10.65 -23.33 25.19
C ASN A 265 10.02 -22.67 23.96
N TYR A 266 9.34 -21.53 24.13
CA TYR A 266 8.60 -20.84 23.09
C TYR A 266 9.13 -19.42 22.86
N ILE A 267 8.83 -18.88 21.68
CA ILE A 267 9.01 -17.46 21.36
C ILE A 267 7.65 -16.85 20.95
N PRO A 268 7.43 -15.55 21.19
CA PRO A 268 6.28 -14.84 20.65
C PRO A 268 6.44 -14.66 19.12
N PHE A 269 5.39 -14.98 18.38
CA PHE A 269 5.42 -14.90 16.92
C PHE A 269 4.15 -14.22 16.41
N PRO A 270 4.24 -13.02 15.81
CA PRO A 270 3.07 -12.30 15.34
C PRO A 270 2.50 -12.91 14.06
N VAL A 271 1.16 -13.00 14.00
CA VAL A 271 0.41 -13.54 12.85
C VAL A 271 -0.79 -12.66 12.55
N HIS A 272 -0.96 -12.27 11.30
CA HIS A 272 -2.12 -11.48 10.87
C HIS A 272 -3.42 -12.28 11.02
N PRO A 273 -4.54 -11.71 11.53
CA PRO A 273 -5.76 -12.45 11.76
C PRO A 273 -6.31 -13.10 10.48
N TRP A 274 -6.26 -12.43 9.35
CA TRP A 274 -6.65 -13.02 8.07
C TRP A 274 -5.75 -14.22 7.69
N GLN A 275 -4.47 -14.18 8.01
CA GLN A 275 -3.54 -15.28 7.74
C GLN A 275 -3.83 -16.50 8.61
N VAL A 276 -4.23 -16.29 9.88
CA VAL A 276 -4.73 -17.37 10.74
C VAL A 276 -5.95 -18.04 10.10
N TYR A 277 -6.91 -17.25 9.61
CA TYR A 277 -8.06 -17.77 8.88
C TYR A 277 -7.63 -18.55 7.64
N TYR A 278 -6.69 -18.02 6.84
CA TYR A 278 -6.20 -18.65 5.62
C TYR A 278 -5.62 -20.04 5.87
N PHE A 279 -4.66 -20.19 6.78
CA PHE A 279 -4.02 -21.48 7.01
C PHE A 279 -4.84 -22.43 7.88
N THR A 280 -5.88 -21.97 8.52
CA THR A 280 -6.80 -22.83 9.29
C THR A 280 -7.90 -23.39 8.39
N PHE A 281 -8.49 -22.58 7.52
CA PHE A 281 -9.71 -22.94 6.79
C PHE A 281 -9.55 -23.03 5.27
N ILE A 282 -8.67 -22.23 4.65
CA ILE A 282 -8.51 -22.20 3.21
C ILE A 282 -7.43 -23.19 2.76
N SER A 283 -6.29 -23.18 3.40
CA SER A 283 -5.16 -24.03 3.07
C SER A 283 -4.45 -24.50 4.34
N PRO A 284 -4.77 -25.67 4.89
CA PRO A 284 -4.29 -26.12 6.21
C PRO A 284 -2.80 -26.54 6.17
N LEU A 285 -1.93 -25.57 5.85
CA LEU A 285 -0.48 -25.76 5.68
C LEU A 285 0.23 -26.19 6.96
N PHE A 286 -0.27 -25.81 8.14
CA PHE A 286 0.40 -25.96 9.43
C PHE A 286 -0.32 -26.92 10.38
N LYS A 287 -1.21 -27.79 9.85
CA LYS A 287 -2.00 -28.71 10.67
C LYS A 287 -1.14 -29.54 11.61
N ASP A 288 -0.10 -30.19 11.10
CA ASP A 288 0.83 -31.01 11.88
C ASP A 288 1.58 -30.21 12.96
N TYR A 289 1.95 -28.94 12.65
CA TYR A 289 2.63 -28.05 13.58
C TYR A 289 1.72 -27.61 14.73
N LEU A 290 0.44 -27.41 14.43
CA LEU A 290 -0.59 -27.10 15.43
C LEU A 290 -0.90 -28.31 16.31
N GLU A 291 -1.09 -29.50 15.73
CA GLU A 291 -1.36 -30.74 16.46
C GLU A 291 -0.21 -31.14 17.40
N LYS A 292 1.06 -30.97 16.94
CA LYS A 292 2.26 -31.22 17.73
C LYS A 292 2.61 -30.11 18.70
N LYS A 293 1.81 -29.05 18.79
CA LYS A 293 2.07 -27.83 19.59
C LYS A 293 3.42 -27.17 19.28
N ILE A 294 3.93 -27.34 18.07
CA ILE A 294 5.09 -26.58 17.58
C ILE A 294 4.66 -25.12 17.39
N ILE A 295 3.45 -24.90 16.89
CA ILE A 295 2.74 -23.62 16.85
C ILE A 295 1.55 -23.74 17.80
N VAL A 296 1.38 -22.77 18.68
CA VAL A 296 0.18 -22.64 19.52
C VAL A 296 -0.45 -21.27 19.26
N LEU A 297 -1.69 -21.26 18.74
CA LEU A 297 -2.44 -20.04 18.57
C LEU A 297 -3.05 -19.63 19.91
N LEU A 298 -2.85 -18.38 20.28
CA LEU A 298 -3.30 -17.83 21.55
C LEU A 298 -4.36 -16.76 21.29
N ASP A 299 -5.52 -16.86 21.91
CA ASP A 299 -6.67 -16.01 21.57
C ASP A 299 -6.59 -14.61 22.19
N LYS A 300 -5.97 -14.48 23.35
CA LYS A 300 -5.92 -13.22 24.10
C LYS A 300 -4.64 -12.42 23.85
N ALA A 301 -3.55 -13.10 23.50
CA ALA A 301 -2.29 -12.46 23.23
C ALA A 301 -2.35 -11.74 21.87
N LYS A 302 -2.57 -10.42 21.89
CA LYS A 302 -2.71 -9.61 20.67
C LYS A 302 -1.98 -8.27 20.82
N VAL A 303 -1.39 -7.83 19.72
CA VAL A 303 -0.96 -6.43 19.55
C VAL A 303 -2.01 -5.71 18.73
N ILE A 304 -2.60 -4.65 19.27
CA ILE A 304 -3.55 -3.82 18.54
C ILE A 304 -2.76 -2.83 17.68
N ALA A 305 -2.98 -2.92 16.36
CA ALA A 305 -2.22 -2.15 15.39
C ALA A 305 -3.14 -1.61 14.28
N SER A 306 -2.64 -0.66 13.51
CA SER A 306 -3.37 -0.09 12.38
C SER A 306 -2.56 -0.24 11.08
N PRO A 307 -3.19 -0.59 9.95
CA PRO A 307 -2.47 -0.80 8.70
C PRO A 307 -1.89 0.51 8.16
N THR A 308 -0.65 0.43 7.67
CA THR A 308 0.00 1.49 6.89
C THR A 308 -0.46 1.41 5.43
N LEU A 309 0.11 2.22 4.54
CA LEU A 309 -0.17 2.15 3.10
C LEU A 309 0.06 0.73 2.54
N SER A 310 1.02 0.00 3.09
CA SER A 310 1.13 -1.45 2.90
C SER A 310 0.26 -2.16 3.93
N PHE A 311 -0.96 -2.58 3.57
CA PHE A 311 -1.92 -3.18 4.50
C PHE A 311 -1.39 -4.38 5.31
N ARG A 312 -0.27 -5.01 4.89
CA ARG A 312 0.44 -6.08 5.61
C ARG A 312 1.51 -5.59 6.58
N THR A 313 1.77 -4.27 6.61
CA THR A 313 2.67 -3.62 7.57
C THR A 313 1.83 -2.78 8.51
N LEU A 314 1.83 -3.12 9.78
CA LEU A 314 0.93 -2.56 10.78
C LEU A 314 1.73 -1.79 11.84
N LEU A 315 1.22 -0.61 12.20
CA LEU A 315 1.77 0.21 13.27
C LEU A 315 1.01 -0.06 14.58
N PRO A 316 1.67 -0.52 15.65
CA PRO A 316 1.06 -0.64 16.97
C PRO A 316 0.53 0.72 17.45
N ILE A 317 -0.66 0.75 18.04
CA ILE A 317 -1.32 2.00 18.45
C ILE A 317 -1.26 2.24 19.96
N GLU A 318 -0.95 1.23 20.75
CA GLU A 318 -0.87 1.31 22.21
C GLU A 318 0.50 1.85 22.69
N ASN A 319 1.54 1.52 21.96
CA ASN A 319 2.89 2.08 22.18
C ASN A 319 3.35 2.82 20.92
N ILE A 320 3.40 4.14 20.98
CA ILE A 320 3.74 5.01 19.83
C ILE A 320 5.18 4.85 19.33
N ASN A 321 6.06 4.25 20.12
CA ASN A 321 7.46 4.01 19.76
C ASN A 321 7.72 2.56 19.36
N ALA A 322 6.71 1.68 19.47
CA ALA A 322 6.87 0.28 19.11
C ALA A 322 7.12 0.13 17.60
N PRO A 323 8.02 -0.78 17.21
CA PRO A 323 8.29 -1.09 15.81
C PRO A 323 7.05 -1.52 15.02
N TYR A 324 7.06 -1.25 13.72
CA TYR A 324 6.05 -1.79 12.80
C TYR A 324 6.21 -3.31 12.71
N ILE A 325 5.10 -3.99 12.46
CA ILE A 325 5.07 -5.44 12.24
C ILE A 325 4.61 -5.70 10.79
N LYS A 326 5.52 -6.25 9.96
CA LYS A 326 5.24 -6.64 8.56
C LYS A 326 4.99 -8.14 8.51
N LEU A 327 3.80 -8.54 8.02
CA LEU A 327 3.30 -9.91 8.07
C LEU A 327 2.86 -10.39 6.68
N PRO A 328 2.90 -11.68 6.38
CA PRO A 328 2.25 -12.23 5.20
C PRO A 328 0.74 -12.09 5.31
N VAL A 329 0.11 -11.80 4.19
CA VAL A 329 -1.34 -11.85 4.00
C VAL A 329 -1.56 -12.49 2.63
N ALA A 330 -1.93 -13.75 2.58
CA ALA A 330 -1.95 -14.56 1.36
C ALA A 330 -3.10 -14.20 0.41
N ILE A 331 -3.17 -12.94 0.02
CA ILE A 331 -4.06 -12.40 -1.02
C ILE A 331 -3.25 -11.79 -2.16
N GLN A 332 -3.85 -11.75 -3.33
CA GLN A 332 -3.26 -11.00 -4.44
C GLN A 332 -3.65 -9.52 -4.32
N ALA A 333 -2.66 -8.66 -4.14
CA ALA A 333 -2.84 -7.21 -4.24
C ALA A 333 -2.03 -6.67 -5.41
N THR A 334 -2.66 -5.83 -6.24
CA THR A 334 -2.15 -5.48 -7.56
C THR A 334 -1.93 -6.74 -8.42
N SER A 335 -0.72 -7.13 -8.70
CA SER A 335 -0.39 -8.31 -9.54
C SER A 335 0.25 -9.47 -8.78
N ILE A 336 0.57 -9.32 -7.47
CA ILE A 336 1.40 -10.25 -6.71
C ILE A 336 0.69 -10.70 -5.43
N VAL A 337 0.83 -11.99 -5.09
CA VAL A 337 0.40 -12.53 -3.78
C VAL A 337 1.32 -12.00 -2.68
N ARG A 338 0.74 -11.44 -1.62
CA ARG A 338 1.46 -10.70 -0.58
C ARG A 338 1.94 -11.60 0.56
N THR A 339 2.77 -12.58 0.24
CA THR A 339 3.54 -13.38 1.21
C THR A 339 4.89 -12.71 1.52
N LEU A 340 5.67 -13.31 2.38
CA LEU A 340 6.98 -12.80 2.79
C LEU A 340 7.98 -13.98 2.86
N SER A 341 9.01 -13.95 2.03
CA SER A 341 9.92 -15.08 1.90
C SER A 341 10.81 -15.26 3.14
N PRO A 342 11.23 -16.51 3.47
CA PRO A 342 12.27 -16.74 4.48
C PRO A 342 13.60 -16.08 4.13
N ILE A 343 13.88 -15.89 2.84
CA ILE A 343 15.08 -15.16 2.38
C ILE A 343 15.02 -13.70 2.81
N SER A 344 13.85 -13.06 2.62
CA SER A 344 13.64 -11.67 3.06
C SER A 344 13.86 -11.54 4.57
N THR A 345 13.28 -12.44 5.39
CA THR A 345 13.45 -12.37 6.85
C THR A 345 14.88 -12.56 7.32
N LYS A 346 15.72 -13.28 6.56
CA LYS A 346 17.16 -13.43 6.84
C LYS A 346 17.99 -12.23 6.40
N ASN A 347 17.65 -11.67 5.24
CA ASN A 347 18.50 -10.65 4.61
C ASN A 347 18.18 -9.24 5.08
N MET A 348 16.89 -8.92 5.31
CA MET A 348 16.49 -7.54 5.60
C MET A 348 17.14 -6.94 6.85
N PRO A 349 17.28 -7.65 7.99
CA PRO A 349 18.02 -7.11 9.13
C PRO A 349 19.49 -6.83 8.81
N LYS A 350 20.16 -7.72 8.07
CA LYS A 350 21.57 -7.55 7.68
C LYS A 350 21.77 -6.39 6.74
N ILE A 351 20.93 -6.29 5.72
CA ILE A 351 20.92 -5.18 4.75
C ILE A 351 20.65 -3.86 5.46
N SER A 352 19.70 -3.83 6.39
CA SER A 352 19.42 -2.67 7.23
C SER A 352 20.65 -2.19 8.00
N GLY A 353 21.38 -3.13 8.64
CA GLY A 353 22.61 -2.82 9.36
C GLY A 353 23.73 -2.29 8.45
N MET A 354 23.87 -2.87 7.24
CA MET A 354 24.83 -2.40 6.23
C MET A 354 24.50 -0.99 5.74
N LEU A 355 23.24 -0.76 5.33
CA LEU A 355 22.79 0.56 4.85
C LEU A 355 22.97 1.63 5.95
N LYS A 356 22.55 1.33 7.17
CA LYS A 356 22.71 2.24 8.31
C LYS A 356 24.16 2.66 8.49
N LYS A 357 25.08 1.68 8.47
CA LYS A 357 26.52 1.94 8.61
C LYS A 357 27.07 2.81 7.47
N ILE A 358 26.66 2.58 6.21
CA ILE A 358 27.10 3.40 5.07
C ILE A 358 26.62 4.84 5.27
N LEU A 359 25.35 5.05 5.54
CA LEU A 359 24.74 6.36 5.68
C LEU A 359 25.28 7.16 6.88
N GLU A 360 25.67 6.49 7.97
CA GLU A 360 26.28 7.11 9.14
C GLU A 360 27.77 7.48 8.90
N THR A 361 28.46 6.74 8.04
CA THR A 361 29.88 6.97 7.77
C THR A 361 30.08 8.09 6.74
N GLU A 362 29.17 8.22 5.79
CA GLU A 362 29.28 9.14 4.67
C GLU A 362 28.56 10.46 4.96
N ASN A 363 29.30 11.51 5.23
CA ASN A 363 28.78 12.86 5.49
C ASN A 363 27.86 13.38 4.37
N TYR A 364 28.02 12.93 3.14
CA TYR A 364 27.20 13.33 2.01
C TYR A 364 25.73 13.01 2.22
N PHE A 365 25.40 11.84 2.81
CA PHE A 365 24.01 11.45 3.06
C PHE A 365 23.41 12.14 4.29
N SER A 366 24.24 12.74 5.12
CA SER A 366 23.76 13.50 6.29
C SER A 366 22.77 14.57 5.86
N ASN A 367 21.57 14.58 6.46
CA ASN A 367 20.48 15.49 6.11
C ASN A 367 19.92 15.34 4.67
N ARG A 368 20.20 14.25 3.97
CA ARG A 368 19.65 13.95 2.65
C ARG A 368 18.84 12.67 2.64
N LEU A 369 19.46 11.57 3.05
CA LEU A 369 18.87 10.24 3.05
C LEU A 369 19.17 9.53 4.37
N ASP A 370 18.16 8.90 4.95
CA ASP A 370 18.29 7.89 6.00
C ASP A 370 17.48 6.65 5.62
N VAL A 371 17.56 5.60 6.40
CA VAL A 371 16.80 4.36 6.23
C VAL A 371 16.01 4.05 7.48
N LEU A 372 14.84 3.44 7.30
CA LEU A 372 14.04 2.90 8.41
C LEU A 372 14.35 1.41 8.54
N PRO A 373 15.22 1.01 9.48
CA PRO A 373 15.77 -0.33 9.53
C PRO A 373 14.72 -1.40 9.85
N GLU A 374 14.97 -2.60 9.38
CA GLU A 374 14.24 -3.81 9.75
C GLU A 374 15.06 -4.56 10.79
N SER A 375 14.69 -4.41 12.08
CA SER A 375 15.49 -4.83 13.23
C SER A 375 15.52 -6.33 13.44
N TYR A 376 14.40 -7.02 13.14
CA TYR A 376 14.25 -8.47 13.26
C TYR A 376 13.48 -9.08 12.10
N GLY A 377 13.89 -10.29 11.71
CA GLY A 377 13.19 -11.14 10.79
C GLY A 377 12.97 -12.55 11.36
N LEU A 378 11.74 -13.07 11.24
CA LEU A 378 11.34 -14.37 11.80
C LEU A 378 10.72 -15.25 10.73
N HIS A 379 11.01 -16.55 10.75
CA HIS A 379 10.29 -17.57 9.97
C HIS A 379 10.38 -18.95 10.63
N LEU A 380 9.52 -19.88 10.19
CA LEU A 380 9.58 -21.29 10.62
C LEU A 380 10.68 -22.04 9.86
N LYS A 381 11.45 -22.83 10.59
CA LYS A 381 12.41 -23.81 10.05
C LYS A 381 11.73 -25.12 9.66
N GLY A 382 12.39 -25.90 8.81
CA GLY A 382 11.94 -27.26 8.46
C GLY A 382 10.83 -27.32 7.43
N LEU A 383 10.39 -26.18 6.91
CA LEU A 383 9.40 -26.06 5.83
C LEU A 383 10.08 -25.73 4.50
N ASN A 384 9.45 -26.13 3.38
CA ASN A 384 9.84 -25.62 2.09
C ASN A 384 9.48 -24.11 1.97
N SER A 385 10.07 -23.44 0.97
CA SER A 385 9.89 -21.99 0.79
C SER A 385 8.43 -21.59 0.60
N ASP A 386 7.66 -22.40 -0.14
CA ASP A 386 6.25 -22.12 -0.45
C ASP A 386 5.34 -22.19 0.78
N GLN A 387 5.69 -23.05 1.74
CA GLN A 387 4.99 -23.13 3.02
C GLN A 387 5.47 -22.05 3.99
N ALA A 388 6.78 -21.92 4.13
CA ALA A 388 7.37 -21.02 5.12
C ALA A 388 7.02 -19.55 4.90
N GLN A 389 6.86 -19.10 3.63
CA GLN A 389 6.47 -17.72 3.29
C GLN A 389 5.11 -17.29 3.88
N HIS A 390 4.30 -18.22 4.36
CA HIS A 390 3.01 -17.96 4.99
C HIS A 390 3.07 -17.79 6.50
N PHE A 391 4.22 -18.07 7.12
CA PHE A 391 4.43 -17.92 8.58
C PHE A 391 5.78 -17.25 8.85
N THR A 392 5.82 -15.97 8.63
CA THR A 392 6.98 -15.11 8.72
C THR A 392 6.61 -13.78 9.38
N ALA A 393 7.59 -13.04 9.86
CA ALA A 393 7.40 -11.68 10.35
C ALA A 393 8.68 -10.86 10.17
N ILE A 394 8.54 -9.56 9.91
CA ILE A 394 9.63 -8.59 10.00
C ILE A 394 9.19 -7.46 10.92
N PHE A 395 10.08 -7.05 11.81
CA PHE A 395 9.92 -5.87 12.65
C PHE A 395 10.78 -4.75 12.11
N ARG A 396 10.13 -3.61 11.82
CA ARG A 396 10.75 -2.40 11.28
C ARG A 396 10.72 -1.32 12.34
N ASP A 397 11.78 -0.57 12.50
CA ASP A 397 11.86 0.54 13.43
C ASP A 397 10.72 1.55 13.21
N ASN A 398 10.33 2.23 14.29
CA ASN A 398 9.28 3.21 14.23
C ASN A 398 9.82 4.55 13.72
N ILE A 399 9.10 5.15 12.76
CA ILE A 399 9.46 6.45 12.19
C ILE A 399 9.55 7.56 13.24
N SER A 400 8.77 7.48 14.33
CA SER A 400 8.81 8.47 15.42
C SER A 400 10.19 8.64 16.04
N ASN A 401 11.01 7.58 16.03
CA ASN A 401 12.38 7.61 16.58
C ASN A 401 13.37 8.39 15.70
N TYR A 402 12.95 8.78 14.49
CA TYR A 402 13.77 9.46 13.47
C TYR A 402 13.33 10.90 13.22
N LEU A 403 12.36 11.41 13.98
CA LEU A 403 11.77 12.73 13.78
C LEU A 403 12.13 13.66 14.95
N ALA A 404 12.48 14.91 14.63
CA ALA A 404 12.46 15.99 15.60
C ALA A 404 11.01 16.41 15.94
N ALA A 405 10.82 17.15 17.01
CA ALA A 405 9.48 17.50 17.53
C ALA A 405 8.60 18.28 16.54
N ASP A 406 9.21 19.01 15.62
CA ASP A 406 8.56 19.86 14.60
C ASP A 406 8.62 19.26 13.19
N GLU A 407 9.14 18.03 13.06
CA GLU A 407 9.20 17.29 11.81
C GLU A 407 8.01 16.34 11.65
N VAL A 408 7.60 16.14 10.42
CA VAL A 408 6.56 15.20 10.03
C VAL A 408 7.04 14.34 8.86
N ALA A 409 6.85 13.02 8.98
CA ALA A 409 7.12 12.10 7.89
C ALA A 409 5.86 11.91 7.02
N ILE A 410 5.99 12.19 5.73
CA ILE A 410 4.92 12.04 4.74
C ILE A 410 5.36 11.01 3.70
N VAL A 411 4.59 9.94 3.54
CA VAL A 411 4.83 9.00 2.44
C VAL A 411 4.62 9.72 1.10
N VAL A 412 5.58 9.60 0.19
CA VAL A 412 5.54 10.35 -1.10
C VAL A 412 4.29 10.04 -1.91
N ALA A 413 3.71 8.86 -1.77
CA ALA A 413 2.43 8.52 -2.40
C ALA A 413 1.29 9.46 -1.99
N ALA A 414 1.30 10.01 -0.78
CA ALA A 414 0.28 10.96 -0.32
C ALA A 414 0.38 12.33 -1.00
N PHE A 415 1.52 12.70 -1.59
CA PHE A 415 1.70 13.97 -2.29
C PHE A 415 0.72 14.17 -3.46
N PHE A 416 0.27 13.07 -4.05
CA PHE A 416 -0.64 13.09 -5.20
C PHE A 416 -2.12 13.06 -4.81
N GLU A 417 -2.41 12.84 -3.54
CA GLU A 417 -3.79 12.85 -3.06
C GLU A 417 -4.32 14.27 -2.96
N LYS A 418 -5.55 14.44 -3.43
CA LYS A 418 -6.27 15.70 -3.25
C LYS A 418 -6.71 15.85 -1.80
N SER A 419 -6.60 17.04 -1.27
CA SER A 419 -7.20 17.39 0.02
C SER A 419 -8.71 17.10 0.00
N PHE A 420 -9.28 16.83 1.18
CA PHE A 420 -10.74 16.61 1.32
C PHE A 420 -11.57 17.85 0.97
N MET A 421 -10.98 19.03 0.97
CA MET A 421 -11.67 20.32 0.88
C MET A 421 -11.17 21.22 -0.25
N SER A 422 -10.13 20.82 -0.96
CA SER A 422 -9.61 21.56 -2.11
C SER A 422 -9.31 20.63 -3.27
N GLU A 423 -9.29 21.16 -4.49
CA GLU A 423 -8.87 20.44 -5.69
C GLU A 423 -7.34 20.33 -5.80
N THR A 424 -6.60 21.00 -4.90
CA THR A 424 -5.14 20.95 -4.83
C THR A 424 -4.68 19.62 -4.23
N ASN A 425 -3.55 19.10 -4.69
CA ASN A 425 -2.92 17.96 -4.06
C ASN A 425 -2.04 18.38 -2.89
N LEU A 426 -1.72 17.43 -2.02
CA LEU A 426 -0.94 17.66 -0.81
C LEU A 426 0.43 18.30 -1.11
N PHE A 427 1.08 17.95 -2.23
CA PHE A 427 2.38 18.52 -2.59
C PHE A 427 2.29 20.05 -2.83
N ILE A 428 1.23 20.50 -3.49
CA ILE A 428 0.97 21.94 -3.70
C ILE A 428 0.71 22.63 -2.36
N GLU A 429 -0.09 22.03 -1.47
CA GLU A 429 -0.33 22.59 -0.14
C GLU A 429 0.96 22.75 0.69
N ILE A 430 1.87 21.76 0.59
CA ILE A 430 3.19 21.81 1.25
C ILE A 430 4.03 22.97 0.67
N MET A 431 4.06 23.12 -0.66
CA MET A 431 4.76 24.23 -1.31
C MET A 431 4.21 25.60 -0.87
N GLU A 432 2.88 25.76 -0.85
CA GLU A 432 2.23 26.98 -0.38
C GLU A 432 2.58 27.29 1.08
N LEU A 433 2.62 26.26 1.95
CA LEU A 433 3.03 26.41 3.34
C LEU A 433 4.49 26.87 3.47
N SER A 434 5.36 26.44 2.55
CA SER A 434 6.77 26.87 2.52
C SER A 434 6.97 28.31 2.03
N GLY A 435 5.88 28.98 1.59
CA GLY A 435 5.90 30.35 1.05
C GLY A 435 6.09 30.41 -0.47
N CYS A 436 5.93 29.33 -1.20
CA CYS A 436 5.98 29.33 -2.67
C CYS A 436 4.73 30.05 -3.22
N LEU A 437 4.90 31.21 -3.83
CA LEU A 437 3.82 32.05 -4.36
C LEU A 437 3.85 32.16 -5.89
N THR A 438 4.99 31.91 -6.51
CA THR A 438 5.22 32.04 -7.95
C THR A 438 5.58 30.71 -8.61
N TYR A 439 5.48 30.66 -9.94
CA TYR A 439 5.98 29.52 -10.71
C TYR A 439 7.47 29.27 -10.48
N HIS A 440 8.26 30.32 -10.33
CA HIS A 440 9.70 30.22 -10.10
C HIS A 440 10.00 29.57 -8.72
N ASP A 441 9.26 29.99 -7.68
CA ASP A 441 9.38 29.38 -6.34
C ASP A 441 9.02 27.90 -6.37
N ALA A 442 7.90 27.55 -7.05
CA ALA A 442 7.47 26.15 -7.21
C ALA A 442 8.49 25.31 -7.99
N LEU A 443 9.09 25.86 -9.04
CA LEU A 443 10.14 25.18 -9.78
C LEU A 443 11.39 24.96 -8.92
N THR A 444 11.83 25.97 -8.18
CA THR A 444 12.98 25.89 -7.26
C THR A 444 12.73 24.83 -6.18
N TYR A 445 11.53 24.82 -5.61
CA TYR A 445 11.13 23.83 -4.62
C TYR A 445 11.15 22.39 -5.22
N PHE A 446 10.60 22.22 -6.41
CA PHE A 446 10.58 20.94 -7.10
C PHE A 446 11.99 20.46 -7.45
N LEU A 447 12.88 21.35 -7.90
CA LEU A 447 14.26 21.00 -8.18
C LEU A 447 15.03 20.58 -6.93
N HIS A 448 14.78 21.24 -5.80
CA HIS A 448 15.33 20.82 -4.51
C HIS A 448 14.83 19.44 -4.10
N TYR A 449 13.50 19.19 -4.21
CA TYR A 449 12.92 17.85 -3.99
C TYR A 449 13.58 16.80 -4.89
N ALA A 450 13.71 17.08 -6.19
CA ALA A 450 14.29 16.15 -7.15
C ALA A 450 15.78 15.87 -6.85
N ASP A 451 16.55 16.89 -6.47
CA ASP A 451 17.95 16.74 -6.08
C ASP A 451 18.10 15.85 -4.83
N LEU A 452 17.30 16.09 -3.81
CA LEU A 452 17.35 15.27 -2.60
C LEU A 452 17.03 13.79 -2.88
N VAL A 453 16.00 13.49 -3.68
CA VAL A 453 15.58 12.11 -3.97
C VAL A 453 16.54 11.47 -4.97
N LEU A 454 16.66 12.04 -6.16
CA LEU A 454 17.42 11.42 -7.25
C LEU A 454 18.92 11.41 -6.93
N GLY A 455 19.45 12.52 -6.40
CA GLY A 455 20.86 12.60 -6.02
C GLY A 455 21.21 11.51 -4.99
N SER A 456 20.41 11.39 -3.93
CA SER A 456 20.70 10.41 -2.88
C SER A 456 20.64 8.96 -3.36
N TYR A 457 19.63 8.59 -4.15
CA TYR A 457 19.52 7.23 -4.68
C TYR A 457 20.57 6.92 -5.74
N LEU A 458 20.87 7.87 -6.63
CA LEU A 458 21.89 7.70 -7.65
C LEU A 458 23.30 7.60 -7.03
N ASP A 459 23.60 8.41 -6.02
CA ASP A 459 24.91 8.36 -5.36
C ASP A 459 25.11 7.07 -4.57
N LEU A 460 24.06 6.55 -3.92
CA LEU A 460 24.10 5.23 -3.28
C LEU A 460 24.39 4.13 -4.32
N TYR A 461 23.78 4.21 -5.50
CA TYR A 461 24.03 3.27 -6.58
C TYR A 461 25.45 3.45 -7.19
N LEU A 462 25.85 4.68 -7.49
CA LEU A 462 27.14 4.96 -8.15
C LEU A 462 28.35 4.70 -7.24
N LEU A 463 28.23 4.97 -5.94
CA LEU A 463 29.33 4.82 -4.99
C LEU A 463 29.43 3.39 -4.42
N TYR A 464 28.30 2.73 -4.23
CA TYR A 464 28.22 1.45 -3.52
C TYR A 464 27.62 0.31 -4.35
N GLY A 465 27.11 0.57 -5.55
CA GLY A 465 26.42 -0.42 -6.37
C GLY A 465 25.03 -0.79 -5.82
N ILE A 466 24.48 -0.04 -4.86
CA ILE A 466 23.25 -0.36 -4.17
C ILE A 466 22.07 0.38 -4.80
N ALA A 467 21.16 -0.35 -5.43
CA ALA A 467 19.90 0.17 -5.95
C ALA A 467 18.75 -0.12 -5.01
N LEU A 468 18.18 0.92 -4.38
CA LEU A 468 16.99 0.81 -3.56
C LEU A 468 15.72 0.86 -4.42
N GLU A 469 14.69 0.13 -4.04
CA GLU A 469 13.35 0.23 -4.64
C GLU A 469 12.65 1.53 -4.16
N GLY A 470 13.15 2.68 -4.66
CA GLY A 470 12.79 4.04 -4.24
C GLY A 470 11.46 4.53 -4.79
N HIS A 471 10.43 3.68 -4.87
CA HIS A 471 9.10 4.12 -5.31
C HIS A 471 8.33 4.88 -4.22
N GLN A 472 7.22 5.50 -4.61
CA GLN A 472 6.44 6.43 -3.77
C GLN A 472 5.95 5.85 -2.44
N GLN A 473 5.73 4.54 -2.33
CA GLN A 473 5.31 3.88 -1.09
C GLN A 473 6.48 3.68 -0.12
N ASN A 474 7.70 3.49 -0.65
CA ASN A 474 8.89 3.16 0.15
C ASN A 474 9.73 4.40 0.49
N THR A 475 9.33 5.57 0.05
CA THR A 475 10.02 6.84 0.30
C THR A 475 9.17 7.74 1.19
N LEU A 476 9.72 8.15 2.33
CA LEU A 476 9.12 9.09 3.27
C LEU A 476 9.85 10.42 3.16
N ALA A 477 9.12 11.51 2.89
CA ALA A 477 9.65 12.87 2.93
C ALA A 477 9.52 13.41 4.36
N ILE A 478 10.60 13.90 4.92
CA ILE A 478 10.60 14.57 6.22
C ILE A 478 10.41 16.06 5.97
N VAL A 479 9.30 16.58 6.47
CA VAL A 479 8.84 17.95 6.23
C VAL A 479 8.83 18.73 7.53
N GLN A 480 9.40 19.93 7.50
CA GLN A 480 9.41 20.92 8.57
C GLN A 480 8.97 22.28 8.00
N ASP A 481 7.93 22.88 8.53
CA ASP A 481 7.39 24.18 8.05
C ASP A 481 7.18 24.26 6.53
N GLY A 482 6.63 23.19 5.94
CA GLY A 482 6.42 23.08 4.50
C GLY A 482 7.68 22.81 3.68
N LYS A 483 8.86 22.73 4.28
CA LYS A 483 10.13 22.47 3.57
C LYS A 483 10.51 21.00 3.70
N ILE A 484 10.82 20.36 2.60
CA ILE A 484 11.38 19.00 2.60
C ILE A 484 12.83 19.08 3.04
N LYS A 485 13.16 18.42 4.14
CA LYS A 485 14.50 18.45 4.75
C LYS A 485 15.37 17.29 4.28
N ARG A 486 14.82 16.09 4.26
CA ARG A 486 15.50 14.84 3.90
C ARG A 486 14.48 13.76 3.56
N PHE A 487 14.97 12.62 3.13
CA PHE A 487 14.15 11.42 2.88
C PHE A 487 14.56 10.28 3.79
N ILE A 488 13.60 9.39 4.04
CA ILE A 488 13.84 8.10 4.70
C ILE A 488 13.33 7.00 3.78
N ALA A 489 14.21 6.08 3.39
CA ALA A 489 13.84 4.90 2.62
C ALA A 489 13.47 3.74 3.56
N ARG A 490 12.52 2.93 3.13
CA ARG A 490 12.07 1.73 3.86
C ARG A 490 11.76 0.59 2.90
N ASP A 491 11.70 -0.63 3.42
CA ASP A 491 11.39 -1.86 2.67
C ASP A 491 12.48 -2.22 1.64
N PHE A 492 13.38 -3.10 2.05
CA PHE A 492 14.57 -3.42 1.26
C PHE A 492 14.45 -4.76 0.52
N ASP A 493 13.23 -5.33 0.42
CA ASP A 493 12.99 -6.64 -0.21
C ASP A 493 13.30 -6.64 -1.72
N GLY A 494 13.19 -5.48 -2.37
CA GLY A 494 13.55 -5.27 -3.78
C GLY A 494 14.90 -4.62 -4.01
N ILE A 495 15.84 -4.69 -3.04
CA ILE A 495 17.19 -4.11 -3.20
C ILE A 495 18.03 -4.97 -4.16
N GLU A 496 18.79 -4.30 -5.02
CA GLU A 496 19.84 -4.91 -5.85
C GLU A 496 21.22 -4.40 -5.39
N ILE A 497 22.18 -5.33 -5.27
CA ILE A 497 23.54 -5.07 -4.80
C ILE A 497 24.54 -5.70 -5.76
#